data_2e9c8647cd17cd74303d9c4bf2855869
#
_entry.id   2e9c8647cd17cd74303d9c4bf2855869
#
_cell.length_a   1.000
_cell.length_b   1.000
_cell.length_c   1.000
_cell.angle_alpha   90.00
_cell.angle_beta   90.00
_cell.angle_gamma   90.00
#
_symmetry.space_group_name_H-M   'P 1'
#
loop_
_entity.id
_entity.type
_entity.pdbx_description
1 polymer ?
#
loop_
_entity_poly.entity_id
_entity_poly.type
_entity_poly.pdbx_seq_one_letter_code
_entity_poly.pdbx_strand_id
1 'polypeptide(L)'
;ELMNTVGEGKLWADLAECVAWQKKNADVLPDAHWVGGSPWNGSKQEVYGWASWNGAKATLALRNGGNSALTYTFTLREAFEIPANITGAIILTKSFNVQDALEGLTEGTAIDIDQQLTVTLPGSTVFAFDGINADASQVPFEVLSYSPVKDEAISTVRLNFNYDVKTVEGAEAAVALYYLRNQNPVEVVIESPNTD
;
A
#
# COMPACT_ATOMS: atom_id res chain seq x y z
N GLU A 1 -2.35 -28.49 -14.83
CA GLU A 1 -3.14 -29.03 -13.67
C GLU A 1 -4.10 -27.98 -13.09
N LEU A 2 -3.65 -26.76 -12.80
CA LEU A 2 -4.50 -25.67 -12.28
C LEU A 2 -5.68 -25.31 -13.19
N MET A 3 -5.46 -25.29 -14.50
CA MET A 3 -6.48 -25.00 -15.51
C MET A 3 -7.62 -26.02 -15.51
N ASN A 4 -7.32 -27.28 -15.26
CA ASN A 4 -8.33 -28.33 -15.21
C ASN A 4 -9.16 -28.34 -13.91
N THR A 5 -8.64 -27.74 -12.83
CA THR A 5 -9.27 -27.76 -11.51
C THR A 5 -10.23 -26.58 -11.30
N VAL A 6 -9.96 -25.40 -11.90
CA VAL A 6 -10.70 -24.15 -11.65
C VAL A 6 -11.66 -23.79 -12.79
N GLY A 7 -11.49 -24.41 -13.97
CA GLY A 7 -12.18 -24.02 -15.19
C GLY A 7 -11.52 -22.80 -15.86
N GLU A 8 -11.27 -22.91 -17.14
CA GLU A 8 -10.49 -21.93 -17.90
C GLU A 8 -11.11 -20.50 -17.85
N GLY A 9 -12.43 -20.41 -17.97
CA GLY A 9 -13.13 -19.12 -17.94
C GLY A 9 -13.02 -18.38 -16.59
N LYS A 10 -13.09 -19.13 -15.49
CA LYS A 10 -12.94 -18.53 -14.14
C LYS A 10 -11.52 -18.03 -13.90
N LEU A 11 -10.51 -18.80 -14.29
CA LEU A 11 -9.11 -18.42 -14.13
C LEU A 11 -8.78 -17.10 -14.87
N TRP A 12 -9.29 -16.95 -16.09
CA TRP A 12 -9.09 -15.71 -16.86
C TRP A 12 -9.84 -14.52 -16.27
N ALA A 13 -11.04 -14.74 -15.71
CA ALA A 13 -11.78 -13.70 -15.02
C ALA A 13 -11.05 -13.24 -13.75
N ASP A 14 -10.58 -14.17 -12.94
CA ASP A 14 -9.82 -13.89 -11.71
C ASP A 14 -8.50 -13.15 -12.04
N LEU A 15 -7.79 -13.57 -13.10
CA LEU A 15 -6.58 -12.87 -13.56
C LEU A 15 -6.87 -11.45 -14.04
N ALA A 16 -7.95 -11.25 -14.78
CA ALA A 16 -8.35 -9.93 -15.27
C ALA A 16 -8.69 -8.99 -14.09
N GLU A 17 -9.37 -9.50 -13.05
CA GLU A 17 -9.66 -8.75 -11.83
C GLU A 17 -8.37 -8.35 -11.10
N CYS A 18 -7.40 -9.27 -10.94
CA CYS A 18 -6.10 -8.99 -10.35
C CYS A 18 -5.32 -7.92 -11.13
N VAL A 19 -5.31 -8.00 -12.46
CA VAL A 19 -4.65 -7.00 -13.33
C VAL A 19 -5.33 -5.64 -13.22
N ALA A 20 -6.66 -5.60 -13.16
CA ALA A 20 -7.41 -4.36 -12.98
C ALA A 20 -7.10 -3.72 -11.60
N TRP A 21 -7.06 -4.52 -10.55
CA TRP A 21 -6.67 -4.09 -9.20
C TRP A 21 -5.23 -3.55 -9.18
N GLN A 22 -4.28 -4.23 -9.80
CA GLN A 22 -2.90 -3.77 -9.88
C GLN A 22 -2.78 -2.42 -10.60
N LYS A 23 -3.49 -2.24 -11.71
CA LYS A 23 -3.52 -0.96 -12.44
C LYS A 23 -4.13 0.16 -11.61
N LYS A 24 -5.21 -0.11 -10.88
CA LYS A 24 -5.89 0.84 -9.99
C LYS A 24 -4.95 1.34 -8.87
N ASN A 25 -4.07 0.48 -8.40
CA ASN A 25 -3.18 0.72 -7.26
C ASN A 25 -1.70 0.91 -7.67
N ALA A 26 -1.42 1.12 -8.96
CA ALA A 26 -0.06 1.23 -9.48
C ALA A 26 0.74 2.41 -8.88
N ASP A 27 0.05 3.41 -8.37
CA ASP A 27 0.62 4.59 -7.71
C ASP A 27 1.05 4.34 -6.25
N VAL A 28 0.48 3.33 -5.58
CA VAL A 28 0.79 3.02 -4.18
C VAL A 28 1.61 1.74 -4.01
N LEU A 29 1.48 0.78 -4.91
CA LEU A 29 2.18 -0.51 -4.85
C LEU A 29 3.73 -0.42 -4.83
N PRO A 30 4.40 0.58 -5.42
CA PRO A 30 5.86 0.71 -5.32
C PRO A 30 6.39 0.83 -3.89
N ASP A 31 5.55 1.25 -2.94
CA ASP A 31 5.87 1.34 -1.52
C ASP A 31 5.71 0.01 -0.76
N ALA A 32 5.44 -1.09 -1.44
CA ALA A 32 5.13 -2.37 -0.79
C ALA A 32 6.24 -2.85 0.15
N HIS A 33 5.88 -3.06 1.41
CA HIS A 33 6.75 -3.54 2.47
C HIS A 33 6.09 -4.66 3.26
N TRP A 34 6.89 -5.36 4.06
CA TRP A 34 6.47 -6.50 4.86
C TRP A 34 5.69 -6.08 6.10
N VAL A 35 4.63 -6.83 6.43
CA VAL A 35 3.80 -6.64 7.63
C VAL A 35 3.66 -7.96 8.37
N GLY A 36 3.71 -7.90 9.71
CA GLY A 36 3.43 -9.01 10.59
C GLY A 36 4.62 -9.93 10.85
N GLY A 37 4.31 -11.19 11.07
CA GLY A 37 5.27 -12.17 11.54
C GLY A 37 6.18 -12.79 10.48
N SER A 38 6.90 -13.82 10.87
CA SER A 38 7.84 -14.54 9.99
C SER A 38 7.29 -15.93 9.63
N PRO A 39 6.89 -16.17 8.38
CA PRO A 39 6.45 -17.49 7.94
C PRO A 39 7.60 -18.51 7.85
N TRP A 40 8.83 -18.04 7.94
CA TRP A 40 10.05 -18.87 7.85
C TRP A 40 10.42 -19.51 9.17
N ASN A 41 9.80 -19.08 10.27
CA ASN A 41 10.01 -19.71 11.56
C ASN A 41 9.16 -20.98 11.64
N GLY A 42 9.72 -22.12 11.27
CA GLY A 42 9.03 -23.41 11.21
C GLY A 42 8.45 -23.92 12.54
N SER A 43 8.77 -23.26 13.66
CA SER A 43 8.23 -23.58 14.98
C SER A 43 7.03 -22.71 15.38
N LYS A 44 6.77 -21.60 14.67
CA LYS A 44 5.71 -20.65 14.99
C LYS A 44 5.03 -20.15 13.71
N GLN A 45 3.74 -20.44 13.60
CA GLN A 45 2.93 -19.87 12.54
C GLN A 45 2.45 -18.48 12.95
N GLU A 46 2.64 -17.50 12.09
CA GLU A 46 2.25 -16.11 12.33
C GLU A 46 1.53 -15.56 11.10
N VAL A 47 0.62 -14.62 11.35
CA VAL A 47 0.03 -13.83 10.27
C VAL A 47 1.10 -12.91 9.70
N TYR A 48 1.17 -12.83 8.39
CA TYR A 48 2.09 -11.95 7.67
C TYR A 48 1.44 -11.39 6.41
N GLY A 49 2.09 -10.44 5.78
CA GLY A 49 1.56 -9.88 4.56
C GLY A 49 2.37 -8.74 3.98
N TRP A 50 1.67 -7.92 3.22
CA TRP A 50 2.24 -6.78 2.53
C TRP A 50 1.34 -5.58 2.71
N ALA A 51 1.94 -4.42 2.91
CA ALA A 51 1.24 -3.15 2.98
C ALA A 51 1.93 -2.12 2.09
N SER A 52 1.16 -1.16 1.64
CA SER A 52 1.66 0.00 0.88
C SER A 52 0.85 1.22 1.26
N TRP A 53 1.48 2.39 1.33
CA TRP A 53 0.82 3.65 1.63
C TRP A 53 1.54 4.81 0.95
N ASN A 54 0.78 5.76 0.39
CA ASN A 54 1.33 6.96 -0.25
C ASN A 54 0.71 8.27 0.26
N GLY A 55 0.05 8.22 1.42
CA GLY A 55 -0.67 9.36 1.99
C GLY A 55 -2.14 9.43 1.57
N ALA A 56 -2.47 9.19 0.33
CA ALA A 56 -3.84 9.21 -0.18
C ALA A 56 -4.49 7.84 -0.19
N LYS A 57 -3.72 6.83 -0.60
CA LYS A 57 -4.14 5.45 -0.77
C LYS A 57 -3.30 4.49 0.08
N ALA A 58 -3.88 3.34 0.35
CA ALA A 58 -3.21 2.22 0.99
C ALA A 58 -3.63 0.90 0.34
N THR A 59 -2.79 -0.11 0.46
CA THR A 59 -3.18 -1.51 0.22
C THR A 59 -2.65 -2.37 1.36
N LEU A 60 -3.46 -3.31 1.84
CA LEU A 60 -3.08 -4.24 2.90
C LEU A 60 -3.47 -5.64 2.49
N ALA A 61 -2.52 -6.55 2.46
CA ALA A 61 -2.78 -7.97 2.29
C ALA A 61 -2.26 -8.72 3.52
N LEU A 62 -3.11 -9.51 4.16
CA LEU A 62 -2.76 -10.35 5.30
C LEU A 62 -3.00 -11.81 4.95
N ARG A 63 -2.07 -12.66 5.32
CA ARG A 63 -2.10 -14.10 5.06
C ARG A 63 -1.91 -14.91 6.32
N ASN A 64 -2.76 -15.92 6.47
CA ASN A 64 -2.52 -17.05 7.37
C ASN A 64 -2.16 -18.27 6.51
N GLY A 65 -0.90 -18.67 6.50
CA GLY A 65 -0.42 -19.87 5.78
C GLY A 65 -0.60 -21.17 6.56
N GLY A 66 -1.07 -21.11 7.81
CA GLY A 66 -1.31 -22.28 8.66
C GLY A 66 -2.67 -22.93 8.40
N ASN A 67 -2.92 -24.05 9.09
CA ASN A 67 -4.17 -24.80 8.98
C ASN A 67 -5.23 -24.38 10.04
N SER A 68 -4.82 -23.64 11.05
CA SER A 68 -5.69 -23.18 12.16
C SER A 68 -5.86 -21.67 12.10
N ALA A 69 -6.95 -21.17 12.68
CA ALA A 69 -7.14 -19.71 12.79
C ALA A 69 -6.04 -19.06 13.63
N LEU A 70 -5.61 -17.89 13.21
CA LEU A 70 -4.60 -17.08 13.89
C LEU A 70 -5.12 -15.67 14.12
N THR A 71 -4.83 -15.13 15.28
CA THR A 71 -5.13 -13.74 15.64
C THR A 71 -3.90 -12.87 15.44
N TYR A 72 -4.11 -11.66 14.88
CA TYR A 72 -3.07 -10.66 14.68
C TYR A 72 -3.54 -9.31 15.21
N THR A 73 -2.70 -8.68 16.01
CA THR A 73 -2.97 -7.37 16.61
C THR A 73 -1.94 -6.36 16.10
N PHE A 74 -2.41 -5.22 15.60
CA PHE A 74 -1.59 -4.17 15.00
C PHE A 74 -2.32 -2.83 15.01
N THR A 75 -1.62 -1.75 14.66
CA THR A 75 -2.20 -0.46 14.29
C THR A 75 -2.00 -0.22 12.79
N LEU A 76 -2.83 0.64 12.19
CA LEU A 76 -2.62 1.01 10.78
C LEU A 76 -1.31 1.79 10.62
N ARG A 77 -0.90 2.56 11.63
CA ARG A 77 0.40 3.24 11.66
C ARG A 77 1.55 2.25 11.50
N GLU A 78 1.55 1.18 12.29
CA GLU A 78 2.59 0.12 12.20
C GLU A 78 2.54 -0.61 10.87
N ALA A 79 1.34 -1.00 10.42
CA ALA A 79 1.16 -1.76 9.19
C ALA A 79 1.58 -0.99 7.94
N PHE A 80 1.35 0.31 7.90
CA PHE A 80 1.65 1.18 6.75
C PHE A 80 2.92 2.02 6.93
N GLU A 81 3.67 1.84 8.02
CA GLU A 81 4.87 2.62 8.35
C GLU A 81 4.61 4.14 8.30
N ILE A 82 3.42 4.58 8.75
CA ILE A 82 3.00 5.98 8.69
C ILE A 82 3.87 6.82 9.63
N PRO A 83 4.47 7.92 9.15
CA PRO A 83 5.29 8.79 9.98
C PRO A 83 4.57 9.32 11.22
N ALA A 84 5.32 9.51 12.33
CA ALA A 84 4.76 9.88 13.63
C ALA A 84 4.06 11.25 13.63
N ASN A 85 4.44 12.15 12.73
CA ASN A 85 3.83 13.47 12.58
C ASN A 85 2.51 13.48 11.81
N ILE A 86 2.11 12.37 11.20
CA ILE A 86 0.84 12.22 10.50
C ILE A 86 -0.22 11.73 11.49
N THR A 87 -1.40 12.31 11.43
CA THR A 87 -2.59 11.90 12.18
C THR A 87 -3.74 11.67 11.21
N GLY A 88 -4.79 10.97 11.64
CA GLY A 88 -5.98 10.77 10.83
C GLY A 88 -6.50 9.35 10.85
N ALA A 89 -7.29 9.02 9.86
CA ALA A 89 -7.94 7.73 9.75
C ALA A 89 -7.90 7.21 8.31
N ILE A 90 -7.95 5.90 8.16
CA ILE A 90 -8.00 5.20 6.86
C ILE A 90 -9.30 4.39 6.82
N ILE A 91 -9.98 4.43 5.69
CA ILE A 91 -11.13 3.59 5.38
C ILE A 91 -10.64 2.41 4.55
N LEU A 92 -10.76 1.20 5.11
CA LEU A 92 -10.41 -0.04 4.42
C LEU A 92 -11.67 -0.69 3.81
N THR A 93 -11.56 -1.12 2.57
CA THR A 93 -12.58 -1.91 1.85
C THR A 93 -11.92 -3.14 1.23
N LYS A 94 -12.63 -4.24 1.16
CA LYS A 94 -12.08 -5.44 0.50
C LYS A 94 -11.71 -5.16 -0.95
N SER A 95 -10.57 -5.68 -1.39
CA SER A 95 -10.07 -5.49 -2.75
C SER A 95 -10.80 -6.37 -3.78
N PHE A 96 -11.32 -7.53 -3.36
CA PHE A 96 -11.95 -8.53 -4.22
C PHE A 96 -13.31 -8.97 -3.69
N ASN A 97 -14.32 -9.02 -4.56
CA ASN A 97 -15.69 -9.35 -4.18
C ASN A 97 -15.86 -10.79 -3.64
N VAL A 98 -15.00 -11.69 -4.02
CA VAL A 98 -15.01 -13.10 -3.57
C VAL A 98 -14.51 -13.28 -2.14
N GLN A 99 -13.93 -12.25 -1.55
CA GLN A 99 -13.38 -12.27 -0.20
C GLN A 99 -14.49 -12.17 0.84
N ASP A 100 -14.42 -13.02 1.86
CA ASP A 100 -15.28 -12.92 3.04
C ASP A 100 -14.95 -11.69 3.90
N ALA A 101 -15.80 -11.35 4.85
CA ALA A 101 -15.48 -10.34 5.86
C ALA A 101 -14.39 -10.86 6.80
N LEU A 102 -13.42 -10.00 7.14
CA LEU A 102 -12.38 -10.32 8.13
C LEU A 102 -12.90 -10.05 9.53
N GLU A 103 -12.91 -11.07 10.39
CA GLU A 103 -13.28 -10.92 11.79
C GLU A 103 -12.35 -9.91 12.50
N GLY A 104 -12.97 -8.94 13.19
CA GLY A 104 -12.25 -7.87 13.89
C GLY A 104 -11.99 -6.62 13.06
N LEU A 105 -12.37 -6.58 11.76
CA LEU A 105 -12.25 -5.42 10.91
C LEU A 105 -13.62 -5.04 10.33
N THR A 106 -14.04 -3.80 10.54
CA THR A 106 -15.28 -3.26 9.95
C THR A 106 -14.94 -2.47 8.69
N GLU A 107 -15.31 -3.03 7.54
CA GLU A 107 -15.09 -2.41 6.25
C GLU A 107 -15.91 -1.12 6.07
N GLY A 108 -15.36 -0.17 5.32
CA GLY A 108 -16.04 1.07 4.96
C GLY A 108 -16.19 2.09 6.10
N THR A 109 -15.59 1.83 7.26
CA THR A 109 -15.56 2.78 8.38
C THR A 109 -14.18 3.42 8.50
N ALA A 110 -14.15 4.67 8.97
CA ALA A 110 -12.90 5.35 9.26
C ALA A 110 -12.26 4.73 10.52
N ILE A 111 -11.04 4.25 10.38
CA ILE A 111 -10.25 3.63 11.44
C ILE A 111 -9.09 4.59 11.74
N ASP A 112 -9.02 5.08 12.97
CA ASP A 112 -7.88 5.90 13.41
C ASP A 112 -6.58 5.12 13.23
N ILE A 113 -5.54 5.75 12.69
CA ILE A 113 -4.28 5.09 12.36
C ILE A 113 -3.55 4.55 13.60
N ASP A 114 -3.81 5.09 14.78
CA ASP A 114 -3.25 4.66 16.06
C ASP A 114 -4.18 3.69 16.83
N GLN A 115 -5.39 3.45 16.31
CA GLN A 115 -6.30 2.48 16.90
C GLN A 115 -5.73 1.06 16.79
N GLN A 116 -5.67 0.36 17.92
CA GLN A 116 -5.30 -1.05 17.93
C GLN A 116 -6.42 -1.90 17.31
N LEU A 117 -6.08 -2.66 16.30
CA LEU A 117 -6.94 -3.62 15.62
C LEU A 117 -6.51 -5.04 16.03
N THR A 118 -7.49 -5.89 16.26
CA THR A 118 -7.26 -7.33 16.47
C THR A 118 -8.15 -8.10 15.50
N VAL A 119 -7.52 -8.80 14.57
CA VAL A 119 -8.19 -9.55 13.51
C VAL A 119 -7.93 -11.05 13.66
N THR A 120 -8.88 -11.87 13.22
CA THR A 120 -8.74 -13.33 13.23
C THR A 120 -8.84 -13.86 11.80
N LEU A 121 -7.76 -14.47 11.31
CA LEU A 121 -7.69 -15.06 9.99
C LEU A 121 -7.88 -16.58 10.09
N PRO A 122 -8.87 -17.16 9.42
CA PRO A 122 -8.99 -18.62 9.26
C PRO A 122 -7.73 -19.23 8.65
N GLY A 123 -7.52 -20.51 8.86
CA GLY A 123 -6.38 -21.22 8.27
C GLY A 123 -6.39 -21.21 6.75
N SER A 124 -5.22 -21.09 6.15
CA SER A 124 -5.01 -21.11 4.69
C SER A 124 -5.78 -20.02 3.93
N THR A 125 -5.88 -18.82 4.53
CA THR A 125 -6.60 -17.67 3.94
C THR A 125 -5.69 -16.50 3.63
N VAL A 126 -6.15 -15.67 2.69
CA VAL A 126 -5.60 -14.34 2.37
C VAL A 126 -6.74 -13.35 2.36
N PHE A 127 -6.52 -12.20 2.98
CA PHE A 127 -7.42 -11.05 2.92
C PHE A 127 -6.67 -9.86 2.34
N ALA A 128 -7.28 -9.17 1.38
CA ALA A 128 -6.71 -8.00 0.74
C ALA A 128 -7.68 -6.81 0.81
N PHE A 129 -7.16 -5.65 1.14
CA PHE A 129 -7.92 -4.42 1.32
C PHE A 129 -7.31 -3.27 0.52
N ASP A 130 -8.16 -2.46 -0.06
CA ASP A 130 -7.85 -1.13 -0.55
C ASP A 130 -8.17 -0.12 0.55
N GLY A 131 -7.28 0.83 0.77
CA GLY A 131 -7.42 1.89 1.74
C GLY A 131 -7.47 3.27 1.07
N ILE A 132 -8.25 4.15 1.65
CA ILE A 132 -8.24 5.58 1.33
C ILE A 132 -8.11 6.38 2.61
N ASN A 133 -7.42 7.51 2.56
CA ASN A 133 -7.39 8.44 3.68
C ASN A 133 -8.81 9.00 3.91
N ALA A 134 -9.31 8.92 5.14
CA ALA A 134 -10.65 9.39 5.49
C ALA A 134 -10.76 10.92 5.46
N ASP A 135 -9.65 11.62 5.64
CA ASP A 135 -9.55 13.08 5.53
C ASP A 135 -8.45 13.43 4.53
N ALA A 136 -8.88 13.83 3.33
CA ALA A 136 -7.96 14.21 2.25
C ALA A 136 -7.07 15.42 2.61
N SER A 137 -7.46 16.22 3.59
CA SER A 137 -6.64 17.34 4.07
C SER A 137 -5.39 16.89 4.83
N GLN A 138 -5.36 15.64 5.29
CA GLN A 138 -4.23 15.01 5.98
C GLN A 138 -3.21 14.37 5.01
N VAL A 139 -3.50 14.34 3.72
CA VAL A 139 -2.54 13.81 2.74
C VAL A 139 -1.33 14.73 2.68
N PRO A 140 -0.12 14.24 2.99
CA PRO A 140 1.07 15.09 3.08
C PRO A 140 1.47 15.70 1.73
N PHE A 141 1.32 14.93 0.65
CA PHE A 141 1.52 15.42 -0.73
C PHE A 141 0.95 14.42 -1.74
N GLU A 142 0.66 14.89 -2.92
CA GLU A 142 0.25 14.08 -4.06
C GLU A 142 1.08 14.49 -5.29
N VAL A 143 1.68 13.51 -5.95
CA VAL A 143 2.36 13.74 -7.22
C VAL A 143 1.31 13.79 -8.33
N LEU A 144 1.05 14.98 -8.87
CA LEU A 144 0.07 15.18 -9.94
C LEU A 144 0.54 14.62 -11.27
N SER A 145 1.85 14.74 -11.56
CA SER A 145 2.45 14.17 -12.76
C SER A 145 3.96 14.06 -12.61
N TYR A 146 4.56 13.19 -13.38
CA TYR A 146 6.00 13.19 -13.59
C TYR A 146 6.29 13.10 -15.10
N SER A 147 7.37 13.73 -15.50
CA SER A 147 7.86 13.64 -16.87
C SER A 147 9.35 13.31 -16.83
N PRO A 148 9.74 12.11 -17.28
CA PRO A 148 11.16 11.81 -17.42
C PRO A 148 11.73 12.65 -18.58
N VAL A 149 12.74 13.43 -18.28
CA VAL A 149 13.55 14.11 -19.30
C VAL A 149 14.81 13.30 -19.51
N LYS A 150 14.96 12.71 -20.68
CA LYS A 150 16.17 11.98 -21.02
C LYS A 150 17.13 12.94 -21.72
N ASP A 151 18.25 13.20 -21.07
CA ASP A 151 19.47 13.62 -21.73
C ASP A 151 20.38 12.39 -21.86
N GLU A 152 21.29 12.37 -22.83
CA GLU A 152 22.14 11.19 -23.10
C GLU A 152 23.03 10.77 -21.90
N ALA A 153 23.22 11.63 -20.90
CA ALA A 153 24.03 11.39 -19.72
C ALA A 153 23.30 11.43 -18.37
N ILE A 154 22.14 12.07 -18.27
CA ILE A 154 21.40 12.27 -17.01
C ILE A 154 19.91 12.15 -17.28
N SER A 155 19.21 11.37 -16.46
CA SER A 155 17.75 11.36 -16.48
C SER A 155 17.24 12.35 -15.43
N THR A 156 16.59 13.41 -15.87
CA THR A 156 15.90 14.37 -14.99
C THR A 156 14.46 13.96 -14.88
N VAL A 157 13.96 13.90 -13.66
CA VAL A 157 12.54 13.67 -13.39
C VAL A 157 11.97 14.92 -12.76
N ARG A 158 10.94 15.46 -13.40
CA ARG A 158 10.20 16.60 -12.88
C ARG A 158 8.95 16.09 -12.17
N LEU A 159 8.80 16.44 -10.90
CA LEU A 159 7.65 16.11 -10.08
C LEU A 159 6.85 17.38 -9.82
N ASN A 160 5.56 17.32 -10.11
CA ASN A 160 4.63 18.40 -9.79
C ASN A 160 3.78 17.93 -8.60
N PHE A 161 3.74 18.76 -7.57
CA PHE A 161 2.97 18.50 -6.36
C PHE A 161 1.78 19.47 -6.28
N ASN A 162 0.70 19.03 -5.67
CA ASN A 162 -0.48 19.85 -5.38
C ASN A 162 -0.33 20.66 -4.07
N TYR A 163 0.78 20.47 -3.35
CA TYR A 163 1.11 21.19 -2.11
C TYR A 163 2.40 21.97 -2.25
N ASP A 164 2.57 22.96 -1.36
CA ASP A 164 3.86 23.61 -1.17
C ASP A 164 4.84 22.61 -0.50
N VAL A 165 5.79 22.13 -1.27
CA VAL A 165 6.77 21.14 -0.82
C VAL A 165 7.66 21.68 0.30
N LYS A 166 7.84 23.02 0.41
CA LYS A 166 8.63 23.64 1.47
C LYS A 166 8.02 23.43 2.86
N THR A 167 6.71 23.20 2.94
CA THR A 167 6.01 22.95 4.20
C THR A 167 5.89 21.49 4.57
N VAL A 168 6.30 20.59 3.68
CA VAL A 168 6.22 19.12 3.88
C VAL A 168 7.61 18.60 4.25
N GLU A 169 7.84 18.38 5.53
CA GLU A 169 9.09 17.80 6.04
C GLU A 169 9.24 16.36 5.51
N GLY A 170 10.37 16.07 4.89
CA GLY A 170 10.68 14.75 4.35
C GLY A 170 10.24 14.50 2.89
N ALA A 171 9.57 15.44 2.21
CA ALA A 171 9.17 15.27 0.81
C ALA A 171 10.38 15.00 -0.11
N GLU A 172 11.52 15.68 0.10
CA GLU A 172 12.76 15.44 -0.63
C GLU A 172 13.31 14.03 -0.41
N ALA A 173 13.20 13.51 0.82
CA ALA A 173 13.66 12.17 1.15
C ALA A 173 12.79 11.09 0.49
N ALA A 174 11.48 11.28 0.43
CA ALA A 174 10.56 10.37 -0.25
C ALA A 174 10.84 10.29 -1.76
N VAL A 175 11.11 11.43 -2.39
CA VAL A 175 11.48 11.51 -3.80
C VAL A 175 12.84 10.83 -4.07
N ALA A 176 13.85 11.09 -3.24
CA ALA A 176 15.16 10.47 -3.35
C ALA A 176 15.11 8.94 -3.23
N LEU A 177 14.31 8.41 -2.29
CA LEU A 177 14.12 6.98 -2.09
C LEU A 177 13.48 6.29 -3.30
N TYR A 178 12.52 6.92 -3.95
CA TYR A 178 11.87 6.37 -5.14
C TYR A 178 12.87 6.16 -6.30
N TYR A 179 13.83 7.05 -6.49
CA TYR A 179 14.80 7.01 -7.59
C TYR A 179 16.08 6.23 -7.27
N LEU A 180 16.53 6.18 -6.03
CA LEU A 180 17.66 5.34 -5.62
C LEU A 180 17.41 3.84 -5.86
N ARG A 181 16.17 3.39 -5.87
CA ARG A 181 15.82 2.00 -6.20
C ARG A 181 16.15 1.60 -7.65
N ASN A 182 16.21 2.53 -8.57
CA ASN A 182 16.43 2.23 -10.00
C ASN A 182 17.89 2.34 -10.45
N GLN A 183 18.84 2.58 -9.55
CA GLN A 183 20.30 2.59 -9.76
C GLN A 183 20.83 3.51 -10.88
N ASN A 184 20.00 4.42 -11.40
CA ASN A 184 20.44 5.42 -12.36
C ASN A 184 20.62 6.77 -11.66
N PRO A 185 21.69 7.52 -11.95
CA PRO A 185 21.81 8.89 -11.48
C PRO A 185 20.64 9.70 -12.07
N VAL A 186 19.80 10.25 -11.20
CA VAL A 186 18.61 11.01 -11.60
C VAL A 186 18.70 12.37 -10.93
N GLU A 187 18.59 13.42 -11.73
CA GLU A 187 18.33 14.75 -11.21
C GLU A 187 16.83 14.88 -10.95
N VAL A 188 16.47 15.21 -9.73
CA VAL A 188 15.07 15.41 -9.32
C VAL A 188 14.80 16.90 -9.23
N VAL A 189 13.91 17.39 -10.08
CA VAL A 189 13.42 18.79 -10.03
C VAL A 189 12.04 18.77 -9.39
N ILE A 190 11.93 19.43 -8.25
CA ILE A 190 10.66 19.59 -7.52
C ILE A 190 10.09 20.96 -7.90
N GLU A 191 8.89 20.96 -8.47
CA GLU A 191 8.13 22.18 -8.74
C GLU A 191 6.93 22.25 -7.80
N SER A 192 6.85 23.33 -7.03
CA SER A 192 5.73 23.62 -6.14
C SER A 192 4.99 24.86 -6.66
N PRO A 193 3.65 24.94 -6.48
CA PRO A 193 2.88 26.11 -6.91
C PRO A 193 3.28 27.42 -6.20
N ASN A 194 4.06 27.36 -5.12
CA ASN A 194 4.49 28.50 -4.33
C ASN A 194 6.02 28.71 -4.36
N THR A 195 6.67 28.45 -5.49
CA THR A 195 8.12 28.69 -5.65
C THR A 195 8.43 30.14 -6.02
N ASP A 196 7.88 31.14 -5.34
CA ASP A 196 8.34 32.54 -5.39
C ASP A 196 9.27 32.86 -4.20
#